data_31eb341677ebabd71b2afced37526778
#
_entry.id   31eb341677ebabd71b2afced37526778
#
_cell.length_a   1.000
_cell.length_b   1.000
_cell.length_c   1.000
_cell.angle_alpha   90.00
_cell.angle_beta   90.00
_cell.angle_gamma   90.00
#
_symmetry.space_group_name_H-M   'P 1'
#
loop_
_entity.id
_entity.type
_entity.pdbx_description
1 polymer ?
#
loop_
_entity_poly.entity_id
_entity_poly.type
_entity_poly.pdbx_seq_one_letter_code
_entity_poly.pdbx_strand_id
1 'polypeptide(L)'
;MANKKQAYNWNRVKPGDVISFRYKSKSTGRTLVNSILVLNPRLNVTLKDGKQTKHLVGIKLEESNKVLLRLDKKQLMSLEKIGDFKKIDNKNNLYKLEIKERFIVNDTQGIKQEAYDKISKSLNIQGGYRTYDYFQAKKSSVYLEPIRVFTDED
;
A
#
# COMPACT_ATOMS: atom_id res chain seq x y z
N MET A 1 -12.06 16.69 -16.25
CA MET A 1 -12.80 15.52 -15.83
C MET A 1 -12.14 14.91 -14.60
N ALA A 2 -12.91 14.65 -13.58
CA ALA A 2 -12.35 14.04 -12.38
C ALA A 2 -11.77 12.66 -12.70
N ASN A 3 -10.58 12.40 -12.20
CA ASN A 3 -9.98 11.09 -12.35
C ASN A 3 -10.77 10.09 -11.52
N LYS A 4 -11.40 9.14 -12.19
CA LYS A 4 -12.09 8.07 -11.49
C LYS A 4 -11.03 7.16 -10.89
N LYS A 5 -11.17 6.87 -9.60
CA LYS A 5 -10.34 5.86 -8.96
C LYS A 5 -10.65 4.51 -9.59
N GLN A 6 -9.62 3.74 -9.86
CA GLN A 6 -9.79 2.42 -10.42
C GLN A 6 -10.29 1.47 -9.35
N ALA A 7 -11.46 0.88 -9.58
CA ALA A 7 -11.99 -0.17 -8.71
C ALA A 7 -11.04 -1.36 -8.73
N TYR A 8 -10.90 -2.00 -7.59
CA TYR A 8 -9.97 -3.11 -7.46
C TYR A 8 -10.61 -4.26 -6.70
N ASN A 9 -10.00 -5.43 -6.81
CA ASN A 9 -10.47 -6.63 -6.14
C ASN A 9 -9.55 -6.93 -4.96
N TRP A 10 -10.12 -7.09 -3.76
CA TRP A 10 -9.35 -7.42 -2.56
C TRP A 10 -8.44 -8.63 -2.76
N ASN A 11 -8.89 -9.62 -3.54
CA ASN A 11 -8.09 -10.81 -3.80
C ASN A 11 -6.85 -10.55 -4.64
N ARG A 12 -6.78 -9.41 -5.31
CA ARG A 12 -5.65 -9.02 -6.15
C ARG A 12 -4.67 -8.09 -5.46
N VAL A 13 -4.98 -7.65 -4.24
CA VAL A 13 -4.10 -6.77 -3.49
C VAL A 13 -2.80 -7.51 -3.16
N LYS A 14 -1.67 -6.88 -3.49
CA LYS A 14 -0.34 -7.45 -3.33
C LYS A 14 0.59 -6.47 -2.60
N PRO A 15 1.69 -6.97 -2.01
CA PRO A 15 2.70 -6.08 -1.44
C PRO A 15 3.18 -5.06 -2.47
N GLY A 16 3.22 -3.81 -2.08
CA GLY A 16 3.61 -2.69 -2.95
C GLY A 16 2.44 -1.90 -3.50
N ASP A 17 1.23 -2.47 -3.52
CA ASP A 17 0.05 -1.75 -3.96
C ASP A 17 -0.24 -0.57 -3.04
N VAL A 18 -0.61 0.56 -3.64
CA VAL A 18 -1.17 1.69 -2.89
C VAL A 18 -2.69 1.62 -3.05
N ILE A 19 -3.38 1.48 -1.94
CA ILE A 19 -4.83 1.31 -1.96
C ILE A 19 -5.51 2.30 -1.00
N SER A 20 -6.77 2.58 -1.28
CA SER A 20 -7.64 3.30 -0.35
C SER A 20 -8.91 2.49 -0.11
N PHE A 21 -9.41 2.57 1.12
CA PHE A 21 -10.61 1.85 1.55
C PHE A 21 -11.21 2.54 2.77
N ARG A 22 -12.48 2.29 3.01
CA ARG A 22 -13.15 2.80 4.22
C ARG A 22 -12.97 1.80 5.35
N TYR A 23 -12.66 2.30 6.53
CA TYR A 23 -12.41 1.45 7.69
C TYR A 23 -13.00 2.11 8.93
N LYS A 24 -13.79 1.35 9.69
CA LYS A 24 -14.38 1.83 10.93
C LYS A 24 -13.39 1.60 12.07
N SER A 25 -12.95 2.69 12.69
CA SER A 25 -12.06 2.62 13.84
C SER A 25 -12.79 2.09 15.07
N LYS A 26 -12.22 1.10 15.75
CA LYS A 26 -12.78 0.56 16.98
C LYS A 26 -12.70 1.56 18.11
N SER A 27 -11.70 2.42 18.12
CA SER A 27 -11.48 3.39 19.20
C SER A 27 -12.41 4.60 19.11
N THR A 28 -12.72 5.07 17.88
CA THR A 28 -13.55 6.28 17.70
C THR A 28 -14.93 5.97 17.17
N GLY A 29 -15.17 4.80 16.63
CA GLY A 29 -16.42 4.42 15.98
C GLY A 29 -16.63 5.12 14.62
N ARG A 30 -15.70 5.94 14.19
CA ARG A 30 -15.81 6.68 12.93
C ARG A 30 -15.32 5.83 11.76
N THR A 31 -16.02 5.95 10.63
CA THR A 31 -15.61 5.36 9.38
C THR A 31 -14.85 6.40 8.58
N LEU A 32 -13.59 6.15 8.32
CA LEU A 32 -12.71 7.06 7.59
C LEU A 32 -12.09 6.36 6.39
N VAL A 33 -11.76 7.13 5.37
CA VAL A 33 -10.97 6.62 4.25
C VAL A 33 -9.53 6.50 4.73
N ASN A 34 -8.96 5.31 4.55
CA ASN A 34 -7.56 5.04 4.86
C ASN A 34 -6.84 4.73 3.55
N SER A 35 -5.62 5.25 3.44
CA SER A 35 -4.76 5.01 2.28
C SER A 35 -3.45 4.46 2.77
N ILE A 36 -3.05 3.32 2.21
CA ILE A 36 -1.84 2.63 2.66
C ILE A 36 -1.03 2.09 1.48
N LEU A 37 0.27 1.98 1.70
CA LEU A 37 1.13 1.15 0.86
C LEU A 37 1.16 -0.23 1.49
N VAL A 38 0.65 -1.23 0.79
CA VAL A 38 0.47 -2.57 1.32
C VAL A 38 1.81 -3.28 1.51
N LEU A 39 2.01 -3.87 2.68
CA LEU A 39 3.16 -4.71 2.98
C LEU A 39 2.76 -6.18 3.02
N ASN A 40 1.68 -6.50 3.70
CA ASN A 40 1.14 -7.86 3.77
C ASN A 40 -0.38 -7.77 3.69
N PRO A 41 -1.00 -8.20 2.58
CA PRO A 41 -2.43 -8.03 2.40
C PRO A 41 -3.28 -8.94 3.28
N ARG A 42 -2.78 -10.12 3.64
CA ARG A 42 -3.60 -11.14 4.33
C ARG A 42 -2.73 -11.98 5.27
N LEU A 43 -2.22 -11.35 6.32
CA LEU A 43 -1.45 -12.06 7.34
C LEU A 43 -2.39 -12.94 8.18
N ASN A 44 -2.12 -14.23 8.24
CA ASN A 44 -2.86 -15.14 9.10
C ASN A 44 -2.42 -14.94 10.56
N VAL A 45 -3.38 -14.73 11.44
CA VAL A 45 -3.12 -14.45 12.85
C VAL A 45 -3.95 -15.39 13.72
N THR A 46 -3.32 -15.97 14.73
CA THR A 46 -4.01 -16.76 15.74
C THR A 46 -4.19 -15.90 17.00
N LEU A 47 -5.44 -15.70 17.39
CA LEU A 47 -5.79 -14.93 18.58
C LEU A 47 -5.56 -15.74 19.85
N LYS A 48 -5.59 -15.06 21.00
CA LYS A 48 -5.36 -15.70 22.31
C LYS A 48 -6.34 -16.83 22.60
N ASP A 49 -7.56 -16.74 22.10
CA ASP A 49 -8.60 -17.76 22.27
C ASP A 49 -8.49 -18.91 21.25
N GLY A 50 -7.46 -18.92 20.43
CA GLY A 50 -7.23 -19.93 19.39
C GLY A 50 -7.94 -19.66 18.08
N LYS A 51 -8.77 -18.65 17.99
CA LYS A 51 -9.46 -18.30 16.75
C LYS A 51 -8.48 -17.74 15.72
N GLN A 52 -8.75 -18.08 14.46
CA GLN A 52 -7.95 -17.57 13.33
C GLN A 52 -8.57 -16.30 12.77
N THR A 53 -7.72 -15.33 12.45
CA THR A 53 -8.14 -14.13 11.75
C THR A 53 -7.08 -13.72 10.75
N LYS A 54 -7.33 -12.63 10.02
CA LYS A 54 -6.37 -12.09 9.06
C LYS A 54 -6.20 -10.60 9.27
N HIS A 55 -4.96 -10.15 9.13
CA HIS A 55 -4.62 -8.73 9.20
C HIS A 55 -4.13 -8.22 7.86
N LEU A 56 -4.55 -7.01 7.51
CA LEU A 56 -3.99 -6.23 6.41
C LEU A 56 -2.92 -5.34 7.03
N VAL A 57 -1.70 -5.45 6.53
CA VAL A 57 -0.55 -4.70 7.06
C VAL A 57 -0.07 -3.72 6.00
N GLY A 58 0.13 -2.47 6.38
CA GLY A 58 0.60 -1.46 5.45
C GLY A 58 1.11 -0.21 6.14
N ILE A 59 1.75 0.64 5.34
CA ILE A 59 2.25 1.94 5.77
C ILE A 59 1.17 2.97 5.45
N LYS A 60 0.68 3.68 6.46
CA LYS A 60 -0.34 4.70 6.25
C LYS A 60 0.26 5.90 5.52
N LEU A 61 -0.42 6.32 4.46
CA LEU A 61 -0.03 7.49 3.68
C LEU A 61 -0.94 8.64 4.01
N GLU A 62 -0.36 9.84 4.10
CA GLU A 62 -1.13 11.04 4.36
C GLU A 62 -1.71 11.59 3.06
N GLU A 63 -2.99 11.91 3.09
CA GLU A 63 -3.65 12.60 1.98
C GLU A 63 -3.40 14.08 2.08
N SER A 64 -2.35 14.56 1.46
CA SER A 64 -2.12 15.99 1.37
C SER A 64 -2.66 16.58 0.07
N ASN A 65 -2.88 15.75 -0.96
CA ASN A 65 -3.36 16.16 -2.27
C ASN A 65 -4.05 14.98 -2.97
N LYS A 66 -4.53 15.22 -4.19
CA LYS A 66 -5.21 14.22 -5.00
C LYS A 66 -4.34 13.03 -5.40
N VAL A 67 -3.03 13.16 -5.30
CA VAL A 67 -2.10 12.08 -5.58
C VAL A 67 -1.40 11.72 -4.29
N LEU A 68 -1.62 10.50 -3.83
CA LEU A 68 -1.09 10.03 -2.54
C LEU A 68 0.41 9.83 -2.56
N LEU A 69 0.94 9.33 -3.65
CA LEU A 69 2.35 9.00 -3.74
C LEU A 69 2.94 9.56 -5.02
N ARG A 70 3.91 10.44 -4.86
CA ARG A 70 4.62 11.09 -5.96
C ARG A 70 6.10 10.81 -5.80
N LEU A 71 6.71 10.25 -6.83
CA LEU A 71 8.12 9.88 -6.79
C LEU A 71 8.92 10.68 -7.81
N ASP A 72 10.05 11.21 -7.37
CA ASP A 72 11.04 11.75 -8.29
C ASP A 72 11.92 10.62 -8.84
N LYS A 73 12.79 10.96 -9.75
CA LYS A 73 13.67 9.98 -10.40
C LYS A 73 14.55 9.22 -9.41
N LYS A 74 15.05 9.91 -8.41
CA LYS A 74 15.93 9.33 -7.40
C LYS A 74 15.19 8.31 -6.54
N GLN A 75 13.97 8.65 -6.11
CA GLN A 75 13.13 7.75 -5.35
C GLN A 75 12.74 6.52 -6.19
N LEU A 76 12.39 6.75 -7.45
CA LEU A 76 12.06 5.68 -8.39
C LEU A 76 13.23 4.69 -8.52
N MET A 77 14.43 5.19 -8.75
CA MET A 77 15.62 4.35 -8.89
C MET A 77 15.90 3.53 -7.64
N SER A 78 15.69 4.13 -6.48
CA SER A 78 15.88 3.44 -5.20
C SER A 78 14.88 2.30 -5.05
N LEU A 79 13.61 2.55 -5.35
CA LEU A 79 12.55 1.55 -5.19
C LEU A 79 12.60 0.46 -6.27
N GLU A 80 13.17 0.75 -7.44
CA GLU A 80 13.34 -0.25 -8.48
C GLU A 80 14.26 -1.40 -8.05
N LYS A 81 15.07 -1.19 -7.03
CA LYS A 81 15.91 -2.25 -6.48
C LYS A 81 15.11 -3.34 -5.77
N ILE A 82 13.93 -3.00 -5.27
CA ILE A 82 13.09 -3.94 -4.51
C ILE A 82 11.78 -4.28 -5.19
N GLY A 83 11.44 -3.60 -6.28
CA GLY A 83 10.16 -3.82 -6.93
C GLY A 83 10.16 -3.35 -8.38
N ASP A 84 9.11 -3.71 -9.08
CA ASP A 84 8.90 -3.33 -10.47
C ASP A 84 7.74 -2.35 -10.56
N PHE A 85 7.95 -1.27 -11.30
CA PHE A 85 6.89 -0.29 -11.58
C PHE A 85 6.20 -0.68 -12.87
N LYS A 86 4.92 -1.01 -12.78
CA LYS A 86 4.11 -1.37 -13.93
C LYS A 86 3.17 -0.24 -14.26
N LYS A 87 3.15 0.15 -15.53
CA LYS A 87 2.33 1.26 -15.99
C LYS A 87 0.86 0.88 -15.93
N ILE A 88 0.07 1.74 -15.27
CA ILE A 88 -1.38 1.55 -15.19
C ILE A 88 -2.04 2.21 -16.40
N ASP A 89 -1.52 3.38 -16.80
CA ASP A 89 -2.07 4.17 -17.89
C ASP A 89 -0.94 4.65 -18.79
N ASN A 90 -1.04 4.31 -20.08
CA ASN A 90 -0.02 4.67 -21.07
C ASN A 90 0.05 6.18 -21.35
N LYS A 91 -1.02 6.91 -21.04
CA LYS A 91 -1.09 8.35 -21.34
C LYS A 91 -0.54 9.22 -20.23
N ASN A 92 -0.55 8.72 -19.00
CA ASN A 92 -0.08 9.46 -17.83
C ASN A 92 1.01 8.65 -17.13
N ASN A 93 1.93 9.31 -16.48
CA ASN A 93 3.02 8.62 -15.75
C ASN A 93 2.50 8.03 -14.44
N LEU A 94 1.53 7.13 -14.55
CA LEU A 94 0.90 6.48 -13.41
C LEU A 94 1.29 5.01 -13.37
N TYR A 95 1.77 4.60 -12.21
CA TYR A 95 2.36 3.27 -12.03
C TYR A 95 1.80 2.57 -10.81
N LYS A 96 1.96 1.27 -10.83
CA LYS A 96 1.71 0.37 -9.72
C LYS A 96 3.05 -0.27 -9.36
N LEU A 97 3.35 -0.38 -8.06
CA LEU A 97 4.56 -1.03 -7.60
C LEU A 97 4.26 -2.48 -7.24
N GLU A 98 5.06 -3.41 -7.76
CA GLU A 98 5.04 -4.81 -7.35
C GLU A 98 6.37 -5.14 -6.70
N ILE A 99 6.34 -5.56 -5.44
CA ILE A 99 7.55 -5.97 -4.72
C ILE A 99 8.09 -7.27 -5.35
N LYS A 100 9.39 -7.32 -5.58
CA LYS A 100 10.03 -8.53 -6.12
C LYS A 100 9.86 -9.70 -5.15
N GLU A 101 9.55 -10.87 -5.70
CA GLU A 101 9.23 -12.06 -4.92
C GLU A 101 10.29 -12.40 -3.88
N ARG A 102 11.58 -12.20 -4.21
CA ARG A 102 12.67 -12.48 -3.29
C ARG A 102 12.65 -11.65 -2.01
N PHE A 103 11.90 -10.54 -1.99
CA PHE A 103 11.75 -9.69 -0.80
C PHE A 103 10.46 -9.96 -0.03
N ILE A 104 9.62 -10.84 -0.54
CA ILE A 104 8.36 -11.18 0.13
C ILE A 104 8.61 -12.30 1.13
N VAL A 105 8.18 -12.10 2.38
CA VAL A 105 8.34 -13.08 3.45
C VAL A 105 7.00 -13.30 4.14
N ASN A 106 6.85 -14.46 4.76
CA ASN A 106 5.62 -14.82 5.43
C ASN A 106 5.70 -14.47 6.92
N ASP A 107 5.74 -13.18 7.22
CA ASP A 107 5.74 -12.67 8.59
C ASP A 107 4.84 -11.44 8.67
N THR A 108 4.78 -10.81 9.85
CA THR A 108 3.93 -9.64 10.09
C THR A 108 4.21 -8.51 9.09
N GLN A 109 5.47 -8.26 8.82
CA GLN A 109 5.88 -7.17 7.93
C GLN A 109 5.59 -7.48 6.46
N GLY A 110 5.57 -8.76 6.08
CA GLY A 110 5.26 -9.19 4.72
C GLY A 110 6.40 -9.03 3.72
N ILE A 111 7.40 -8.24 4.05
CA ILE A 111 8.59 -8.02 3.21
C ILE A 111 9.84 -8.04 4.09
N LYS A 112 10.97 -8.34 3.46
CA LYS A 112 12.26 -8.34 4.16
C LYS A 112 12.58 -6.95 4.70
N GLN A 113 13.28 -6.89 5.81
CA GLN A 113 13.67 -5.63 6.44
C GLN A 113 14.41 -4.71 5.48
N GLU A 114 15.26 -5.28 4.63
CA GLU A 114 15.98 -4.53 3.61
C GLU A 114 15.04 -3.74 2.69
N ALA A 115 13.96 -4.39 2.24
CA ALA A 115 12.96 -3.74 1.38
C ALA A 115 12.16 -2.70 2.16
N TYR A 116 11.78 -3.02 3.39
CA TYR A 116 11.07 -2.09 4.26
C TYR A 116 11.87 -0.81 4.49
N ASP A 117 13.15 -0.96 4.81
CA ASP A 117 14.04 0.18 5.07
C ASP A 117 14.17 1.06 3.83
N LYS A 118 14.25 0.44 2.66
CA LYS A 118 14.36 1.18 1.41
C LYS A 118 13.10 1.99 1.10
N ILE A 119 11.94 1.42 1.36
CA ILE A 119 10.66 2.12 1.20
C ILE A 119 10.59 3.30 2.18
N SER A 120 10.87 3.04 3.45
CA SER A 120 10.76 4.07 4.50
C SER A 120 11.70 5.24 4.23
N LYS A 121 12.93 4.96 3.81
CA LYS A 121 13.91 5.97 3.49
C LYS A 121 13.53 6.77 2.25
N SER A 122 13.11 6.08 1.19
CA SER A 122 12.76 6.72 -0.08
C SER A 122 11.53 7.61 0.05
N LEU A 123 10.57 7.23 0.87
CA LEU A 123 9.33 7.97 1.06
C LEU A 123 9.36 8.89 2.27
N ASN A 124 10.48 8.91 2.98
CA ASN A 124 10.66 9.71 4.20
C ASN A 124 9.57 9.42 5.24
N ILE A 125 9.31 8.14 5.46
CA ILE A 125 8.29 7.68 6.41
C ILE A 125 8.95 7.51 7.78
N GLN A 126 8.41 8.18 8.80
CA GLN A 126 8.97 8.15 10.14
C GLN A 126 8.21 7.19 11.07
N GLY A 127 6.98 6.84 10.73
CA GLY A 127 6.19 5.89 11.50
C GLY A 127 6.43 4.47 11.05
N GLY A 128 5.99 3.51 11.86
CA GLY A 128 6.02 2.11 11.48
C GLY A 128 4.81 1.73 10.61
N TYR A 129 4.67 0.45 10.38
CA TYR A 129 3.49 -0.05 9.69
C TYR A 129 2.30 -0.15 10.65
N ARG A 130 1.09 -0.22 10.08
CA ARG A 130 -0.15 -0.42 10.83
C ARG A 130 -0.82 -1.70 10.40
N THR A 131 -1.64 -2.24 11.29
CA THR A 131 -2.43 -3.44 11.01
C THR A 131 -3.90 -3.10 11.04
N TYR A 132 -4.66 -3.72 10.14
CA TYR A 132 -6.10 -3.57 10.03
C TYR A 132 -6.73 -4.96 10.01
N ASP A 133 -7.90 -5.10 10.60
CA ASP A 133 -8.67 -6.33 10.47
C ASP A 133 -9.07 -6.51 9.01
N TYR A 134 -8.56 -7.55 8.36
CA TYR A 134 -8.80 -7.79 6.94
C TYR A 134 -10.30 -7.94 6.64
N PHE A 135 -11.01 -8.68 7.49
CA PHE A 135 -12.44 -8.92 7.25
C PHE A 135 -13.26 -7.65 7.42
N GLN A 136 -12.86 -6.77 8.32
CA GLN A 136 -13.50 -5.46 8.46
C GLN A 136 -13.21 -4.57 7.24
N ALA A 137 -11.98 -4.55 6.79
CA ALA A 137 -11.60 -3.76 5.61
C ALA A 137 -12.32 -4.26 4.36
N LYS A 138 -12.45 -5.58 4.23
CA LYS A 138 -13.07 -6.21 3.06
C LYS A 138 -14.56 -5.89 2.92
N LYS A 139 -15.20 -5.40 3.98
CA LYS A 139 -16.61 -4.97 3.91
C LYS A 139 -16.81 -3.76 3.03
N SER A 140 -15.76 -2.99 2.78
CA SER A 140 -15.83 -1.83 1.90
C SER A 140 -15.12 -2.11 0.58
N SER A 141 -15.42 -1.28 -0.42
CA SER A 141 -14.71 -1.34 -1.69
C SER A 141 -13.27 -0.88 -1.50
N VAL A 142 -12.38 -1.49 -2.26
CA VAL A 142 -10.97 -1.09 -2.32
C VAL A 142 -10.69 -0.44 -3.66
N TYR A 143 -9.85 0.59 -3.64
CA TYR A 143 -9.45 1.29 -4.85
C TYR A 143 -7.93 1.28 -4.95
N LEU A 144 -7.43 0.98 -6.14
CA LEU A 144 -6.01 1.08 -6.43
C LEU A 144 -5.67 2.55 -6.66
N GLU A 145 -4.75 3.06 -5.87
CA GLU A 145 -4.27 4.43 -6.03
C GLU A 145 -2.99 4.42 -6.86
N PRO A 146 -2.93 5.21 -7.92
CA PRO A 146 -1.74 5.22 -8.75
C PRO A 146 -0.57 5.94 -8.08
N ILE A 147 0.63 5.49 -8.42
CA ILE A 147 1.87 6.17 -8.05
C ILE A 147 2.27 7.04 -9.25
N ARG A 148 2.45 8.33 -9.02
CA ARG A 148 2.89 9.23 -10.08
C ARG A 148 4.41 9.38 -10.05
N VAL A 149 5.03 9.15 -11.19
CA VAL A 149 6.47 9.32 -11.35
C VAL A 149 6.73 10.60 -12.15
N PHE A 150 7.59 11.46 -11.62
CA PHE A 150 8.00 12.67 -12.31
C PHE A 150 9.29 12.42 -13.05
N THR A 151 9.36 12.95 -14.29
CA THR A 151 10.59 12.98 -15.05
C THR A 151 11.23 14.36 -14.88
N ASP A 152 12.48 14.48 -15.32
CA ASP A 152 13.21 15.75 -15.24
C ASP A 152 12.57 16.83 -16.10
N GLU A 153 11.66 16.48 -16.99
CA GLU A 153 10.98 17.39 -17.89
C GLU A 153 9.64 17.91 -17.35
N ASP A 154 9.20 17.38 -16.24
CA ASP A 154 7.90 17.72 -15.63
C ASP A 154 7.97 18.96 -14.75
#